data_62b1f1f7155732dbf414d38d47a96c63
#
_entry.id   62b1f1f7155732dbf414d38d47a96c63
#
_cell.length_a   1.000
_cell.length_b   1.000
_cell.length_c   1.000
_cell.angle_alpha   90.00
_cell.angle_beta   90.00
_cell.angle_gamma   90.00
#
_symmetry.space_group_name_H-M   'P 1'
#
loop_
_entity.id
_entity.type
_entity.pdbx_description
1 polymer ?
#
loop_
_entity_poly.entity_id
_entity_poly.type
_entity_poly.pdbx_seq_one_letter_code
_entity_poly.pdbx_strand_id
1 'polypeptide(L)'
;MEETLMGKEKVILAYSGGLDTTAIIPWLKETYNFDVVCVCIDVGQESELEGLDERAKYSGAEKLYILDVVDEFCDEYILPGVKANATYEYEYLLGTSFARPLIAKKLVEIARKEGATTICHGATGKGNDQVRFEINIKALAPDLNVIATWRQPEWTMQSREDEIAFCKKHGIDLPFDVTTSYSRDRNIWHISHEGLELEDPSLEPNWDHLLVLGTYPEKAPDEAEYVTVNFEKGVPTAVNGKQMKMSDVVRELNRLGGKHGVGIVDIVENRVVGMKSRGVYETPGGTILLAAHKQLEELILDRDTLAFKKTVSDKYADLVYEGKWFCPLREALQATTLFFSRS
;
A
#
# COMPACT_ATOMS: atom_id res chain seq x y z
N MET A 1 -29.32 -18.42 -37.80
CA MET A 1 -28.11 -18.43 -36.97
C MET A 1 -28.22 -17.18 -36.10
N GLU A 2 -28.67 -17.36 -34.86
CA GLU A 2 -28.62 -16.28 -33.87
C GLU A 2 -27.13 -16.04 -33.51
N GLU A 3 -26.58 -14.93 -33.98
CA GLU A 3 -25.38 -14.36 -33.37
C GLU A 3 -25.77 -14.00 -31.93
N THR A 4 -25.43 -14.89 -31.02
CA THR A 4 -25.44 -14.55 -29.59
C THR A 4 -24.51 -13.34 -29.47
N LEU A 5 -25.06 -12.16 -29.18
CA LEU A 5 -24.32 -10.98 -28.76
C LEU A 5 -23.56 -11.35 -27.47
N MET A 6 -22.39 -11.95 -27.63
CA MET A 6 -21.47 -12.09 -26.52
C MET A 6 -21.11 -10.66 -26.12
N GLY A 7 -21.43 -10.27 -24.91
CA GLY A 7 -20.99 -8.98 -24.34
C GLY A 7 -19.47 -8.86 -24.45
N LYS A 8 -18.96 -7.64 -24.51
CA LYS A 8 -17.51 -7.43 -24.50
C LYS A 8 -16.88 -8.10 -23.29
N GLU A 9 -15.67 -8.60 -23.47
CA GLU A 9 -14.89 -9.16 -22.36
C GLU A 9 -14.58 -8.05 -21.33
N LYS A 10 -14.71 -8.38 -20.05
CA LYS A 10 -14.43 -7.44 -18.95
C LYS A 10 -13.00 -7.56 -18.47
N VAL A 11 -12.40 -6.41 -18.16
CA VAL A 11 -11.13 -6.34 -17.44
C VAL A 11 -11.32 -5.59 -16.13
N ILE A 12 -10.72 -6.08 -15.07
CA ILE A 12 -10.68 -5.41 -13.76
C ILE A 12 -9.42 -4.58 -13.69
N LEU A 13 -9.57 -3.27 -13.53
CA LEU A 13 -8.45 -2.34 -13.39
C LEU A 13 -8.25 -1.95 -11.92
N ALA A 14 -7.05 -2.22 -11.38
CA ALA A 14 -6.63 -1.62 -10.12
C ALA A 14 -6.52 -0.09 -10.31
N TYR A 15 -7.47 0.65 -9.75
CA TYR A 15 -7.67 2.06 -10.05
C TYR A 15 -7.41 2.94 -8.83
N SER A 16 -6.41 3.79 -8.91
CA SER A 16 -6.08 4.79 -7.87
C SER A 16 -6.67 6.18 -8.18
N GLY A 17 -7.11 6.41 -9.42
CA GLY A 17 -7.53 7.73 -9.89
C GLY A 17 -6.38 8.67 -10.24
N GLY A 18 -5.14 8.22 -10.16
CA GLY A 18 -3.97 8.95 -10.65
C GLY A 18 -3.87 8.98 -12.17
N LEU A 19 -2.88 9.72 -12.71
CA LEU A 19 -2.67 9.88 -14.14
C LEU A 19 -2.56 8.52 -14.86
N ASP A 20 -1.64 7.68 -14.41
CA ASP A 20 -1.32 6.40 -15.06
C ASP A 20 -2.58 5.51 -15.15
N THR A 21 -3.28 5.31 -14.02
CA THR A 21 -4.46 4.45 -14.01
C THR A 21 -5.64 5.05 -14.78
N THR A 22 -5.71 6.37 -14.90
CA THR A 22 -6.71 7.09 -15.71
C THR A 22 -6.44 6.91 -17.20
N ALA A 23 -5.18 7.00 -17.65
CA ALA A 23 -4.78 6.78 -19.04
C ALA A 23 -4.99 5.31 -19.48
N ILE A 24 -4.87 4.36 -18.56
CA ILE A 24 -5.06 2.93 -18.84
C ILE A 24 -6.50 2.62 -19.28
N ILE A 25 -7.51 3.33 -18.80
CA ILE A 25 -8.92 3.06 -19.15
C ILE A 25 -9.16 3.16 -20.66
N PRO A 26 -8.95 4.32 -21.32
CA PRO A 26 -9.13 4.41 -22.76
C PRO A 26 -8.17 3.51 -23.55
N TRP A 27 -6.95 3.31 -23.05
CA TRP A 27 -5.98 2.42 -23.69
C TRP A 27 -6.46 0.97 -23.74
N LEU A 28 -7.02 0.41 -22.65
CA LEU A 28 -7.57 -0.94 -22.62
C LEU A 28 -8.76 -1.10 -23.60
N LYS A 29 -9.58 -0.05 -23.72
CA LYS A 29 -10.73 -0.04 -24.66
C LYS A 29 -10.28 -0.02 -26.11
N GLU A 30 -9.30 0.81 -26.44
CA GLU A 30 -8.79 0.93 -27.82
C GLU A 30 -8.00 -0.31 -28.26
N THR A 31 -7.14 -0.83 -27.36
CA THR A 31 -6.20 -1.91 -27.68
C THR A 31 -6.87 -3.28 -27.69
N TYR A 32 -7.72 -3.56 -26.69
CA TYR A 32 -8.28 -4.89 -26.48
C TYR A 32 -9.80 -4.95 -26.61
N ASN A 33 -10.47 -3.82 -26.83
CA ASN A 33 -11.94 -3.71 -26.86
C ASN A 33 -12.63 -4.21 -25.59
N PHE A 34 -11.99 -4.07 -24.43
CA PHE A 34 -12.55 -4.45 -23.13
C PHE A 34 -13.61 -3.49 -22.62
N ASP A 35 -14.55 -4.02 -21.82
CA ASP A 35 -15.33 -3.25 -20.88
C ASP A 35 -14.53 -3.13 -19.57
N VAL A 36 -14.14 -1.90 -19.21
CA VAL A 36 -13.24 -1.64 -18.10
C VAL A 36 -14.03 -1.43 -16.82
N VAL A 37 -13.83 -2.31 -15.84
CA VAL A 37 -14.35 -2.19 -14.47
C VAL A 37 -13.24 -1.72 -13.56
N CYS A 38 -13.34 -0.47 -13.10
CA CYS A 38 -12.39 0.12 -12.16
C CYS A 38 -12.67 -0.35 -10.74
N VAL A 39 -11.63 -0.64 -9.98
CA VAL A 39 -11.73 -1.04 -8.58
C VAL A 39 -10.71 -0.28 -7.75
N CYS A 40 -11.21 0.60 -6.89
CA CYS A 40 -10.43 1.29 -5.87
C CYS A 40 -10.66 0.62 -4.52
N ILE A 41 -9.58 0.31 -3.83
CA ILE A 41 -9.64 -0.29 -2.50
C ILE A 41 -9.22 0.78 -1.50
N ASP A 42 -10.16 1.18 -0.65
CA ASP A 42 -9.91 2.13 0.42
C ASP A 42 -9.21 1.43 1.60
N VAL A 43 -7.93 1.71 1.74
CA VAL A 43 -7.06 1.29 2.85
C VAL A 43 -6.66 2.48 3.73
N GLY A 44 -7.41 3.61 3.63
CA GLY A 44 -7.19 4.84 4.40
C GLY A 44 -6.42 5.93 3.63
N GLN A 45 -6.66 6.09 2.31
CA GLN A 45 -6.09 7.14 1.48
C GLN A 45 -6.77 8.50 1.67
N GLU A 46 -7.89 8.54 2.43
CA GLU A 46 -8.63 9.77 2.78
C GLU A 46 -9.05 10.61 1.55
N SER A 47 -8.54 11.85 1.44
CA SER A 47 -8.93 12.79 0.37
C SER A 47 -8.56 12.33 -1.05
N GLU A 48 -7.69 11.34 -1.21
CA GLU A 48 -7.37 10.79 -2.52
C GLU A 48 -8.55 10.08 -3.18
N LEU A 49 -9.57 9.71 -2.40
CA LEU A 49 -10.82 9.09 -2.89
C LEU A 49 -11.81 10.10 -3.48
N GLU A 50 -11.59 11.39 -3.26
CA GLU A 50 -12.51 12.42 -3.74
C GLU A 50 -12.52 12.52 -5.27
N GLY A 51 -13.73 12.58 -5.84
CA GLY A 51 -13.96 12.73 -7.28
C GLY A 51 -13.58 11.53 -8.15
N LEU A 52 -13.33 10.35 -7.54
CA LEU A 52 -13.02 9.13 -8.29
C LEU A 52 -14.15 8.69 -9.21
N ASP A 53 -15.41 8.81 -8.77
CA ASP A 53 -16.59 8.42 -9.56
C ASP A 53 -16.67 9.20 -10.87
N GLU A 54 -16.54 10.52 -10.78
CA GLU A 54 -16.57 11.40 -11.94
C GLU A 54 -15.39 11.09 -12.86
N ARG A 55 -14.20 10.95 -12.30
CA ARG A 55 -12.97 10.69 -13.05
C ARG A 55 -13.02 9.36 -13.80
N ALA A 56 -13.42 8.27 -13.15
CA ALA A 56 -13.57 6.98 -13.80
C ALA A 56 -14.60 7.03 -14.93
N LYS A 57 -15.75 7.70 -14.70
CA LYS A 57 -16.81 7.87 -15.68
C LYS A 57 -16.35 8.68 -16.90
N TYR A 58 -15.69 9.82 -16.69
CA TYR A 58 -15.15 10.64 -17.79
C TYR A 58 -14.11 9.91 -18.61
N SER A 59 -13.32 9.06 -17.95
CA SER A 59 -12.30 8.25 -18.63
C SER A 59 -12.91 7.07 -19.40
N GLY A 60 -14.20 6.83 -19.28
CA GLY A 60 -14.93 5.81 -20.02
C GLY A 60 -14.97 4.45 -19.34
N ALA A 61 -14.76 4.36 -18.04
CA ALA A 61 -15.01 3.13 -17.29
C ALA A 61 -16.50 2.74 -17.35
N GLU A 62 -16.76 1.44 -17.50
CA GLU A 62 -18.12 0.88 -17.45
C GLU A 62 -18.69 0.94 -16.03
N LYS A 63 -17.82 0.71 -15.04
CA LYS A 63 -18.21 0.65 -13.65
C LYS A 63 -17.02 0.98 -12.75
N LEU A 64 -17.33 1.58 -11.58
CA LEU A 64 -16.37 1.77 -10.49
C LEU A 64 -16.88 1.06 -9.23
N TYR A 65 -15.98 0.34 -8.58
CA TYR A 65 -16.12 -0.13 -7.21
C TYR A 65 -15.16 0.67 -6.31
N ILE A 66 -15.66 1.18 -5.20
CA ILE A 66 -14.87 1.71 -4.09
C ILE A 66 -15.18 0.83 -2.88
N LEU A 67 -14.20 0.10 -2.39
CA LEU A 67 -14.36 -0.85 -1.29
C LEU A 67 -13.62 -0.33 -0.06
N ASP A 68 -14.36 0.08 0.97
CA ASP A 68 -13.78 0.38 2.29
C ASP A 68 -13.38 -0.93 2.98
N VAL A 69 -12.09 -1.12 3.17
CA VAL A 69 -11.50 -2.28 3.84
C VAL A 69 -10.50 -1.86 4.91
N VAL A 70 -10.61 -0.64 5.43
CA VAL A 70 -9.67 -0.09 6.42
C VAL A 70 -9.57 -0.95 7.65
N ASP A 71 -10.71 -1.43 8.19
CA ASP A 71 -10.71 -2.30 9.37
C ASP A 71 -10.09 -3.68 9.03
N GLU A 72 -10.47 -4.32 7.90
CA GLU A 72 -9.85 -5.57 7.43
C GLU A 72 -8.33 -5.40 7.25
N PHE A 73 -7.90 -4.27 6.70
CA PHE A 73 -6.48 -3.96 6.52
C PHE A 73 -5.74 -3.89 7.86
N CYS A 74 -6.32 -3.21 8.84
CA CYS A 74 -5.73 -3.09 10.17
C CYS A 74 -5.68 -4.43 10.92
N ASP A 75 -6.77 -5.19 10.90
CA ASP A 75 -6.90 -6.40 11.70
C ASP A 75 -6.19 -7.62 11.09
N GLU A 76 -6.24 -7.78 9.76
CA GLU A 76 -5.74 -8.98 9.10
C GLU A 76 -4.33 -8.81 8.49
N TYR A 77 -3.87 -7.56 8.24
CA TYR A 77 -2.58 -7.33 7.59
C TYR A 77 -1.60 -6.55 8.48
N ILE A 78 -2.02 -5.44 9.08
CA ILE A 78 -1.15 -4.63 9.95
C ILE A 78 -0.91 -5.33 11.28
N LEU A 79 -1.96 -5.76 11.98
CA LEU A 79 -1.85 -6.37 13.30
C LEU A 79 -0.93 -7.61 13.35
N PRO A 80 -0.97 -8.54 12.39
CA PRO A 80 0.03 -9.61 12.32
C PRO A 80 1.46 -9.10 12.18
N GLY A 81 1.68 -8.03 11.42
CA GLY A 81 2.97 -7.37 11.28
C GLY A 81 3.46 -6.76 12.59
N VAL A 82 2.56 -6.11 13.34
CA VAL A 82 2.85 -5.58 14.68
C VAL A 82 3.24 -6.70 15.64
N LYS A 83 2.47 -7.78 15.70
CA LYS A 83 2.79 -8.95 16.53
C LYS A 83 4.10 -9.62 16.14
N ALA A 84 4.46 -9.56 14.88
CA ALA A 84 5.75 -10.04 14.38
C ALA A 84 6.91 -9.05 14.65
N ASN A 85 6.66 -7.81 15.05
CA ASN A 85 7.63 -6.71 15.02
C ASN A 85 8.33 -6.61 13.65
N ALA A 86 7.54 -6.75 12.56
CA ALA A 86 8.06 -6.87 11.21
C ALA A 86 8.62 -5.53 10.72
N THR A 87 9.90 -5.51 10.40
CA THR A 87 10.61 -4.34 9.89
C THR A 87 11.57 -4.78 8.80
N TYR A 88 11.48 -4.23 7.60
CA TYR A 88 12.38 -4.56 6.51
C TYR A 88 13.61 -3.65 6.56
N GLU A 89 14.79 -4.24 6.37
CA GLU A 89 16.09 -3.54 6.40
C GLU A 89 16.24 -2.59 7.61
N TYR A 90 15.73 -3.00 8.79
CA TYR A 90 15.81 -2.32 10.09
C TYR A 90 14.86 -1.13 10.29
N GLU A 91 14.32 -0.53 9.24
CA GLU A 91 13.63 0.77 9.35
C GLU A 91 12.27 0.83 8.63
N TYR A 92 12.10 0.13 7.52
CA TYR A 92 10.86 0.20 6.74
C TYR A 92 9.74 -0.64 7.36
N LEU A 93 8.65 0.00 7.77
CA LEU A 93 7.50 -0.64 8.45
C LEU A 93 6.44 -1.23 7.49
N LEU A 94 6.83 -1.54 6.26
CA LEU A 94 6.09 -2.39 5.31
C LEU A 94 4.71 -1.89 4.86
N GLY A 95 4.39 -0.60 4.98
CA GLY A 95 3.02 -0.12 4.74
C GLY A 95 2.45 -0.45 3.37
N THR A 96 3.20 -0.20 2.29
CA THR A 96 2.80 -0.59 0.94
C THR A 96 2.75 -2.11 0.78
N SER A 97 3.71 -2.83 1.40
CA SER A 97 3.81 -4.28 1.31
C SER A 97 2.63 -5.00 1.98
N PHE A 98 2.07 -4.44 3.06
CA PHE A 98 0.84 -4.94 3.69
C PHE A 98 -0.41 -4.66 2.86
N ALA A 99 -0.48 -3.51 2.17
CA ALA A 99 -1.67 -3.13 1.41
C ALA A 99 -1.86 -3.95 0.12
N ARG A 100 -0.78 -4.23 -0.61
CA ARG A 100 -0.86 -4.87 -1.94
C ARG A 100 -1.51 -6.27 -1.94
N PRO A 101 -1.25 -7.19 -0.99
CA PRO A 101 -1.95 -8.47 -0.96
C PRO A 101 -3.45 -8.33 -0.70
N LEU A 102 -3.89 -7.40 0.15
CA LEU A 102 -5.31 -7.13 0.37
C LEU A 102 -5.95 -6.58 -0.91
N ILE A 103 -5.32 -5.60 -1.56
CA ILE A 103 -5.80 -5.06 -2.83
C ILE A 103 -5.92 -6.17 -3.87
N ALA A 104 -4.90 -7.02 -4.03
CA ALA A 104 -4.93 -8.13 -4.96
C ALA A 104 -6.08 -9.12 -4.66
N LYS A 105 -6.32 -9.44 -3.39
CA LYS A 105 -7.46 -10.27 -2.95
C LYS A 105 -8.79 -9.67 -3.38
N LYS A 106 -9.01 -8.37 -3.16
CA LYS A 106 -10.24 -7.68 -3.55
C LYS A 106 -10.41 -7.59 -5.07
N LEU A 107 -9.34 -7.37 -5.81
CA LEU A 107 -9.39 -7.41 -7.28
C LEU A 107 -9.83 -8.79 -7.80
N VAL A 108 -9.30 -9.88 -7.23
CA VAL A 108 -9.71 -11.24 -7.56
C VAL A 108 -11.19 -11.48 -7.21
N GLU A 109 -11.65 -11.05 -6.03
CA GLU A 109 -13.04 -11.16 -5.61
C GLU A 109 -13.99 -10.45 -6.61
N ILE A 110 -13.64 -9.23 -7.05
CA ILE A 110 -14.43 -8.49 -8.03
C ILE A 110 -14.34 -9.12 -9.42
N ALA A 111 -13.16 -9.63 -9.83
CA ALA A 111 -13.03 -10.35 -11.10
C ALA A 111 -14.00 -11.56 -11.16
N ARG A 112 -14.05 -12.35 -10.10
CA ARG A 112 -15.01 -13.48 -10.00
C ARG A 112 -16.47 -13.01 -10.04
N LYS A 113 -16.79 -11.92 -9.31
CA LYS A 113 -18.14 -11.34 -9.27
C LYS A 113 -18.60 -10.83 -10.63
N GLU A 114 -17.71 -10.19 -11.38
CA GLU A 114 -18.01 -9.61 -12.71
C GLU A 114 -17.87 -10.62 -13.86
N GLY A 115 -17.36 -11.83 -13.59
CA GLY A 115 -17.05 -12.83 -14.60
C GLY A 115 -15.90 -12.42 -15.51
N ALA A 116 -15.00 -11.55 -15.02
CA ALA A 116 -13.81 -11.12 -15.74
C ALA A 116 -12.70 -12.18 -15.65
N THR A 117 -11.97 -12.37 -16.73
CA THR A 117 -10.85 -13.31 -16.83
C THR A 117 -9.50 -12.61 -16.72
N THR A 118 -9.49 -11.26 -16.67
CA THR A 118 -8.29 -10.44 -16.75
C THR A 118 -8.31 -9.33 -15.70
N ILE A 119 -7.17 -9.16 -15.03
CA ILE A 119 -6.90 -8.03 -14.12
C ILE A 119 -5.76 -7.20 -14.72
N CYS A 120 -5.90 -5.86 -14.70
CA CYS A 120 -4.88 -4.91 -15.14
C CYS A 120 -4.40 -4.05 -13.97
N HIS A 121 -3.12 -3.72 -13.95
CA HIS A 121 -2.54 -2.75 -13.03
C HIS A 121 -1.53 -1.83 -13.73
N GLY A 122 -1.36 -0.63 -13.20
CA GLY A 122 -0.43 0.40 -13.69
C GLY A 122 0.96 0.39 -13.03
N ALA A 123 1.25 -0.58 -12.16
CA ALA A 123 2.56 -0.63 -11.50
C ALA A 123 3.67 -0.89 -12.51
N THR A 124 4.77 -0.11 -12.41
CA THR A 124 5.88 -0.14 -13.37
C THR A 124 6.91 -1.23 -13.06
N GLY A 125 7.74 -1.58 -14.03
CA GLY A 125 8.81 -2.57 -13.89
C GLY A 125 9.95 -2.18 -12.94
N LYS A 126 10.05 -0.89 -12.61
CA LYS A 126 11.07 -0.38 -11.67
C LYS A 126 10.69 -0.56 -10.20
N GLY A 127 9.38 -0.71 -9.91
CA GLY A 127 8.85 -0.82 -8.56
C GLY A 127 8.59 -2.26 -8.10
N ASN A 128 8.47 -2.45 -6.79
CA ASN A 128 8.12 -3.73 -6.18
C ASN A 128 6.66 -4.11 -6.43
N ASP A 129 5.79 -3.14 -6.66
CA ASP A 129 4.34 -3.32 -6.65
C ASP A 129 3.84 -4.23 -7.76
N GLN A 130 4.48 -4.21 -8.94
CA GLN A 130 4.18 -5.16 -10.00
C GLN A 130 4.36 -6.62 -9.52
N VAL A 131 5.45 -6.89 -8.80
CA VAL A 131 5.73 -8.23 -8.26
C VAL A 131 4.68 -8.59 -7.22
N ARG A 132 4.37 -7.66 -6.32
CA ARG A 132 3.38 -7.86 -5.26
C ARG A 132 1.97 -8.12 -5.81
N PHE A 133 1.52 -7.38 -6.81
CA PHE A 133 0.24 -7.64 -7.46
C PHE A 133 0.21 -9.01 -8.12
N GLU A 134 1.19 -9.31 -8.97
CA GLU A 134 1.17 -10.52 -9.77
C GLU A 134 1.31 -11.80 -8.94
N ILE A 135 2.23 -11.83 -7.96
CA ILE A 135 2.40 -12.99 -7.09
C ILE A 135 1.11 -13.26 -6.31
N ASN A 136 0.48 -12.23 -5.73
CA ASN A 136 -0.73 -12.39 -4.94
C ASN A 136 -1.95 -12.78 -5.80
N ILE A 137 -2.13 -12.16 -6.98
CA ILE A 137 -3.19 -12.56 -7.90
C ILE A 137 -3.00 -14.02 -8.33
N LYS A 138 -1.79 -14.42 -8.71
CA LYS A 138 -1.52 -15.79 -9.14
C LYS A 138 -1.62 -16.82 -8.02
N ALA A 139 -1.29 -16.45 -6.79
CA ALA A 139 -1.50 -17.31 -5.63
C ALA A 139 -2.99 -17.58 -5.35
N LEU A 140 -3.86 -16.57 -5.54
CA LEU A 140 -5.29 -16.64 -5.27
C LEU A 140 -6.10 -17.16 -6.46
N ALA A 141 -5.68 -16.85 -7.68
CA ALA A 141 -6.40 -17.14 -8.92
C ALA A 141 -5.42 -17.35 -10.09
N PRO A 142 -4.77 -18.54 -10.17
CA PRO A 142 -3.76 -18.83 -11.19
C PRO A 142 -4.32 -18.83 -12.62
N ASP A 143 -5.62 -18.97 -12.77
CA ASP A 143 -6.36 -18.99 -14.04
C ASP A 143 -6.63 -17.57 -14.59
N LEU A 144 -6.57 -16.50 -13.76
CA LEU A 144 -6.76 -15.14 -14.23
C LEU A 144 -5.52 -14.62 -14.98
N ASN A 145 -5.74 -13.91 -16.07
CA ASN A 145 -4.69 -13.19 -16.77
C ASN A 145 -4.34 -11.89 -16.03
N VAL A 146 -3.07 -11.47 -16.15
CA VAL A 146 -2.62 -10.18 -15.59
C VAL A 146 -1.98 -9.35 -16.71
N ILE A 147 -2.49 -8.15 -16.91
CA ILE A 147 -1.93 -7.14 -17.79
C ILE A 147 -1.16 -6.13 -16.94
N ALA A 148 0.15 -6.08 -17.12
CA ALA A 148 1.01 -5.00 -16.66
C ALA A 148 1.33 -4.13 -17.88
N THR A 149 0.89 -2.89 -17.89
CA THR A 149 0.93 -2.02 -19.08
C THR A 149 2.34 -1.87 -19.64
N TRP A 150 3.33 -1.63 -18.79
CA TRP A 150 4.72 -1.42 -19.17
C TRP A 150 5.36 -2.60 -19.94
N ARG A 151 4.78 -3.80 -19.88
CA ARG A 151 5.23 -5.00 -20.62
C ARG A 151 4.54 -5.18 -21.96
N GLN A 152 3.53 -4.37 -22.24
CA GLN A 152 2.76 -4.50 -23.48
C GLN A 152 3.41 -3.65 -24.58
N PRO A 153 3.71 -4.24 -25.76
CA PRO A 153 4.31 -3.47 -26.87
C PRO A 153 3.40 -2.33 -27.37
N GLU A 154 2.10 -2.43 -27.14
CA GLU A 154 1.10 -1.41 -27.48
C GLU A 154 1.09 -0.23 -26.52
N TRP A 155 1.73 -0.33 -25.34
CA TRP A 155 1.88 0.77 -24.39
C TRP A 155 3.05 1.66 -24.83
N THR A 156 2.74 2.72 -25.53
CA THR A 156 3.76 3.62 -26.13
C THR A 156 4.04 4.85 -25.29
N MET A 157 3.30 5.07 -24.20
CA MET A 157 3.49 6.20 -23.30
C MET A 157 4.71 5.95 -22.39
N GLN A 158 5.78 6.70 -22.63
CA GLN A 158 7.07 6.52 -21.95
C GLN A 158 7.30 7.56 -20.83
N SER A 159 6.49 8.62 -20.82
CA SER A 159 6.59 9.73 -19.88
C SER A 159 5.21 10.19 -19.42
N ARG A 160 5.19 10.96 -18.32
CA ARG A 160 3.96 11.60 -17.83
C ARG A 160 3.35 12.56 -18.86
N GLU A 161 4.19 13.23 -19.62
CA GLU A 161 3.78 14.11 -20.72
C GLU A 161 3.03 13.35 -21.82
N ASP A 162 3.50 12.14 -22.17
CA ASP A 162 2.82 11.27 -23.13
C ASP A 162 1.43 10.85 -22.61
N GLU A 163 1.34 10.47 -21.34
CA GLU A 163 0.07 10.09 -20.69
C GLU A 163 -0.91 11.26 -20.64
N ILE A 164 -0.44 12.48 -20.30
CA ILE A 164 -1.25 13.69 -20.33
C ILE A 164 -1.75 13.98 -21.76
N ALA A 165 -0.87 13.89 -22.75
CA ALA A 165 -1.24 14.11 -24.14
C ALA A 165 -2.28 13.09 -24.62
N PHE A 166 -2.11 11.82 -24.19
CA PHE A 166 -3.05 10.75 -24.49
C PHE A 166 -4.41 10.99 -23.82
N CYS A 167 -4.46 11.35 -22.54
CA CYS A 167 -5.67 11.71 -21.82
C CYS A 167 -6.40 12.88 -22.51
N LYS A 168 -5.68 13.95 -22.87
CA LYS A 168 -6.26 15.11 -23.58
C LYS A 168 -6.86 14.73 -24.93
N LYS A 169 -6.19 13.85 -25.71
CA LYS A 169 -6.71 13.32 -26.99
C LYS A 169 -8.05 12.63 -26.80
N HIS A 170 -8.30 12.01 -25.63
CA HIS A 170 -9.55 11.34 -25.29
C HIS A 170 -10.55 12.25 -24.57
N GLY A 171 -10.29 13.56 -24.48
CA GLY A 171 -11.18 14.52 -23.82
C GLY A 171 -11.20 14.39 -22.30
N ILE A 172 -10.17 13.77 -21.71
CA ILE A 172 -10.03 13.60 -20.27
C ILE A 172 -9.20 14.77 -19.73
N ASP A 173 -9.86 15.66 -18.98
CA ASP A 173 -9.21 16.73 -18.23
C ASP A 173 -8.78 16.21 -16.86
N LEU A 174 -7.48 16.34 -16.58
CA LEU A 174 -6.91 15.92 -15.31
C LEU A 174 -6.75 17.13 -14.38
N PRO A 175 -7.26 17.06 -13.14
CA PRO A 175 -7.26 18.19 -12.21
C PRO A 175 -5.91 18.41 -11.50
N PHE A 176 -4.81 17.82 -12.01
CA PHE A 176 -3.51 17.88 -11.34
C PHE A 176 -2.48 18.68 -12.12
N ASP A 177 -1.66 19.44 -11.40
CA ASP A 177 -0.39 19.90 -11.90
C ASP A 177 0.64 18.76 -11.73
N VAL A 178 0.95 18.10 -12.84
CA VAL A 178 1.66 16.82 -12.87
C VAL A 178 3.18 16.98 -12.82
N THR A 179 3.68 18.21 -12.89
CA THR A 179 5.11 18.48 -13.13
C THR A 179 5.94 18.64 -11.86
N THR A 180 5.32 18.80 -10.69
CA THR A 180 6.01 19.22 -9.45
C THR A 180 5.68 18.39 -8.21
N SER A 181 5.01 17.25 -8.35
CA SER A 181 4.59 16.46 -7.19
C SER A 181 5.41 15.20 -6.99
N TYR A 182 5.75 14.88 -5.73
CA TYR A 182 6.29 13.57 -5.36
C TYR A 182 5.33 12.45 -5.77
N SER A 183 5.88 11.30 -6.13
CA SER A 183 5.11 10.07 -6.19
C SER A 183 4.81 9.62 -4.76
N ARG A 184 3.54 9.50 -4.42
CA ARG A 184 3.09 9.13 -3.07
C ARG A 184 2.24 7.88 -3.13
N ASP A 185 2.40 7.04 -2.11
CA ASP A 185 1.51 5.91 -1.83
C ASP A 185 1.06 5.99 -0.38
N ARG A 186 -0.23 6.24 -0.18
CA ARG A 186 -0.83 6.48 1.13
C ARG A 186 -1.78 5.37 1.52
N ASN A 187 -1.71 4.99 2.79
CA ASN A 187 -2.74 4.22 3.48
C ASN A 187 -2.81 4.62 4.95
N ILE A 188 -3.69 4.02 5.74
CA ILE A 188 -3.84 4.35 7.16
C ILE A 188 -2.56 4.16 7.98
N TRP A 189 -1.65 3.26 7.53
CA TRP A 189 -0.42 2.92 8.24
C TRP A 189 0.73 3.87 7.95
N HIS A 190 0.86 4.31 6.68
CA HIS A 190 1.99 5.12 6.25
C HIS A 190 1.70 5.99 5.01
N ILE A 191 2.66 6.87 4.72
CA ILE A 191 2.84 7.46 3.39
C ILE A 191 4.29 7.21 2.95
N SER A 192 4.48 6.79 1.70
CA SER A 192 5.77 6.80 1.02
C SER A 192 5.89 7.99 0.09
N HIS A 193 7.10 8.54 -0.03
CA HIS A 193 7.45 9.62 -0.94
C HIS A 193 8.64 9.21 -1.78
N GLU A 194 8.54 9.36 -3.09
CA GLU A 194 9.60 9.07 -4.07
C GLU A 194 9.63 10.18 -5.15
N GLY A 195 10.71 10.27 -5.89
CA GLY A 195 10.86 11.21 -7.00
C GLY A 195 11.46 12.56 -6.60
N LEU A 196 11.54 13.50 -7.56
CA LEU A 196 12.16 14.80 -7.42
C LEU A 196 13.60 14.71 -6.89
N GLU A 197 13.98 15.54 -5.89
CA GLU A 197 15.32 15.53 -5.29
C GLU A 197 15.69 14.20 -4.61
N LEU A 198 14.71 13.35 -4.27
CA LEU A 198 14.98 12.03 -3.69
C LEU A 198 15.65 11.06 -4.67
N GLU A 199 15.58 11.33 -5.99
CA GLU A 199 16.29 10.54 -7.00
C GLU A 199 17.82 10.70 -6.90
N ASP A 200 18.30 11.80 -6.31
CA ASP A 200 19.72 12.02 -6.03
C ASP A 200 19.99 11.85 -4.53
N PRO A 201 20.64 10.76 -4.11
CA PRO A 201 20.91 10.52 -2.69
C PRO A 201 21.89 11.50 -2.04
N SER A 202 22.50 12.40 -2.82
CA SER A 202 23.36 13.47 -2.29
C SER A 202 22.60 14.73 -1.89
N LEU A 203 21.31 14.83 -2.26
CA LEU A 203 20.47 15.96 -1.95
C LEU A 203 19.66 15.74 -0.67
N GLU A 204 19.51 16.78 0.12
CA GLU A 204 18.62 16.76 1.28
C GLU A 204 17.15 16.84 0.81
N PRO A 205 16.23 16.06 1.44
CA PRO A 205 14.81 16.19 1.17
C PRO A 205 14.26 17.56 1.52
N ASN A 206 13.32 18.05 0.71
CA ASN A 206 12.62 19.28 1.02
C ASN A 206 11.50 19.02 2.06
N TRP A 207 11.90 18.95 3.34
CA TRP A 207 11.03 18.58 4.46
C TRP A 207 9.75 19.43 4.56
N ASP A 208 9.78 20.69 4.12
CA ASP A 208 8.63 21.60 4.19
C ASP A 208 7.51 21.27 3.21
N HIS A 209 7.85 20.62 2.09
CA HIS A 209 6.91 20.24 1.03
C HIS A 209 6.65 18.74 0.97
N LEU A 210 7.51 17.94 1.61
CA LEU A 210 7.45 16.50 1.52
C LEU A 210 6.45 15.93 2.51
N LEU A 211 6.51 16.34 3.79
CA LEU A 211 5.75 15.74 4.89
C LEU A 211 4.24 16.04 4.80
N VAL A 212 3.43 15.01 5.08
CA VAL A 212 1.96 15.06 5.06
C VAL A 212 1.35 14.61 6.39
N LEU A 213 1.88 13.54 7.00
CA LEU A 213 1.40 13.01 8.29
C LEU A 213 2.17 13.61 9.46
N GLY A 214 3.44 13.90 9.26
CA GLY A 214 4.37 14.30 10.29
C GLY A 214 4.76 15.76 10.25
N THR A 215 5.32 16.20 11.36
CA THR A 215 6.01 17.49 11.50
C THR A 215 7.51 17.22 11.52
N TYR A 216 8.30 18.01 10.78
CA TYR A 216 9.75 17.87 10.83
C TYR A 216 10.25 18.08 12.28
N PRO A 217 11.15 17.24 12.81
CA PRO A 217 11.50 17.25 14.24
C PRO A 217 11.92 18.60 14.79
N GLU A 218 12.60 19.45 13.99
CA GLU A 218 13.01 20.81 14.40
C GLU A 218 11.81 21.76 14.60
N LYS A 219 10.65 21.43 14.05
CA LYS A 219 9.40 22.21 14.17
C LYS A 219 8.39 21.57 15.14
N ALA A 220 8.75 20.41 15.68
CA ALA A 220 7.91 19.69 16.65
C ALA A 220 7.92 20.42 18.02
N PRO A 221 6.90 20.20 18.88
CA PRO A 221 6.89 20.74 20.22
C PRO A 221 8.09 20.28 21.06
N ASP A 222 8.68 21.19 21.84
CA ASP A 222 9.78 20.88 22.77
C ASP A 222 9.32 20.07 23.99
N GLU A 223 8.02 20.15 24.34
CA GLU A 223 7.46 19.45 25.49
C GLU A 223 7.17 18.00 25.16
N ALA A 224 7.67 17.08 25.98
CA ALA A 224 7.38 15.66 25.86
C ALA A 224 5.90 15.33 26.14
N GLU A 225 5.31 14.47 25.32
CA GLU A 225 3.97 13.93 25.54
C GLU A 225 4.05 12.42 25.77
N TYR A 226 3.56 11.95 26.94
CA TYR A 226 3.53 10.53 27.26
C TYR A 226 2.28 9.87 26.68
N VAL A 227 2.45 8.71 26.05
CA VAL A 227 1.37 7.94 25.45
C VAL A 227 1.33 6.56 26.12
N THR A 228 0.15 6.16 26.60
CA THR A 228 -0.08 4.82 27.12
C THR A 228 -0.85 3.98 26.10
N VAL A 229 -0.32 2.83 25.72
CA VAL A 229 -1.00 1.85 24.88
C VAL A 229 -1.30 0.60 25.70
N ASN A 230 -2.57 0.20 25.78
CA ASN A 230 -2.96 -1.04 26.42
C ASN A 230 -3.01 -2.18 25.41
N PHE A 231 -2.53 -3.34 25.80
CA PHE A 231 -2.54 -4.56 24.98
C PHE A 231 -3.27 -5.70 25.68
N GLU A 232 -4.00 -6.50 24.88
CA GLU A 232 -4.53 -7.80 25.29
C GLU A 232 -4.09 -8.85 24.28
N LYS A 233 -3.30 -9.83 24.71
CA LYS A 233 -2.74 -10.89 23.83
C LYS A 233 -2.06 -10.34 22.56
N GLY A 234 -1.28 -9.27 22.77
CA GLY A 234 -0.57 -8.58 21.69
C GLY A 234 -1.44 -7.72 20.76
N VAL A 235 -2.73 -7.55 21.05
CA VAL A 235 -3.65 -6.65 20.34
C VAL A 235 -3.73 -5.34 21.10
N PRO A 236 -3.45 -4.18 20.47
CA PRO A 236 -3.66 -2.89 21.12
C PRO A 236 -5.17 -2.62 21.27
N THR A 237 -5.61 -2.33 22.47
CA THR A 237 -7.04 -2.18 22.82
C THR A 237 -7.42 -0.77 23.26
N ALA A 238 -6.44 0.03 23.72
CA ALA A 238 -6.71 1.40 24.16
C ALA A 238 -5.48 2.29 24.00
N VAL A 239 -5.73 3.58 23.77
CA VAL A 239 -4.72 4.65 23.84
C VAL A 239 -5.15 5.65 24.90
N ASN A 240 -4.23 5.98 25.82
CA ASN A 240 -4.47 6.90 26.94
C ASN A 240 -5.75 6.55 27.74
N GLY A 241 -6.01 5.25 27.95
CA GLY A 241 -7.16 4.72 28.68
C GLY A 241 -8.49 4.71 27.91
N LYS A 242 -8.53 5.21 26.67
CA LYS A 242 -9.71 5.17 25.80
C LYS A 242 -9.71 3.90 24.95
N GLN A 243 -10.71 3.04 25.14
CA GLN A 243 -10.90 1.82 24.34
C GLN A 243 -11.18 2.18 22.87
N MET A 244 -10.51 1.48 21.96
CA MET A 244 -10.55 1.74 20.52
C MET A 244 -10.39 0.43 19.74
N LYS A 245 -10.97 0.34 18.54
CA LYS A 245 -10.62 -0.69 17.54
C LYS A 245 -9.26 -0.38 16.91
N MET A 246 -8.63 -1.36 16.28
CA MET A 246 -7.27 -1.26 15.73
C MET A 246 -7.08 -0.07 14.79
N SER A 247 -8.02 0.19 13.87
CA SER A 247 -7.92 1.32 12.94
C SER A 247 -7.96 2.68 13.65
N ASP A 248 -8.74 2.82 14.73
CA ASP A 248 -8.79 4.05 15.52
C ASP A 248 -7.53 4.22 16.39
N VAL A 249 -6.95 3.11 16.87
CA VAL A 249 -5.62 3.14 17.53
C VAL A 249 -4.58 3.69 16.57
N VAL A 250 -4.53 3.19 15.33
CA VAL A 250 -3.56 3.66 14.32
C VAL A 250 -3.76 5.14 14.01
N ARG A 251 -5.01 5.60 13.81
CA ARG A 251 -5.30 7.02 13.56
C ARG A 251 -4.88 7.92 14.71
N GLU A 252 -5.20 7.54 15.95
CA GLU A 252 -4.82 8.33 17.12
C GLU A 252 -3.31 8.38 17.31
N LEU A 253 -2.62 7.26 17.12
CA LEU A 253 -1.17 7.22 17.21
C LEU A 253 -0.49 7.98 16.05
N ASN A 254 -1.08 7.98 14.83
CA ASN A 254 -0.63 8.83 13.73
C ASN A 254 -0.74 10.32 14.10
N ARG A 255 -1.85 10.72 14.68
CA ARG A 255 -2.06 12.11 15.13
C ARG A 255 -1.03 12.53 16.18
N LEU A 256 -0.81 11.68 17.19
CA LEU A 256 0.15 11.95 18.27
C LEU A 256 1.59 11.93 17.75
N GLY A 257 1.98 10.90 17.02
CA GLY A 257 3.33 10.77 16.49
C GLY A 257 3.66 11.83 15.45
N GLY A 258 2.71 12.14 14.55
CA GLY A 258 2.86 13.20 13.56
C GLY A 258 3.10 14.59 14.17
N LYS A 259 2.38 14.91 15.25
CA LYS A 259 2.57 16.15 16.02
C LYS A 259 4.01 16.30 16.55
N HIS A 260 4.62 15.19 16.95
CA HIS A 260 5.94 15.15 17.58
C HIS A 260 7.08 14.75 16.64
N GLY A 261 6.86 14.72 15.33
CA GLY A 261 7.88 14.38 14.35
C GLY A 261 8.38 12.93 14.42
N VAL A 262 7.54 12.02 14.93
CA VAL A 262 7.87 10.60 15.08
C VAL A 262 7.60 9.84 13.80
N GLY A 263 8.49 8.91 13.43
CA GLY A 263 8.25 7.96 12.35
C GLY A 263 8.56 8.46 10.95
N ILE A 264 9.45 9.44 10.83
CA ILE A 264 10.01 9.91 9.57
C ILE A 264 11.31 9.12 9.32
N VAL A 265 11.39 8.45 8.17
CA VAL A 265 12.55 7.62 7.80
C VAL A 265 12.96 7.91 6.36
N ASP A 266 14.23 8.27 6.14
CA ASP A 266 14.84 8.48 4.82
C ASP A 266 15.84 7.36 4.57
N ILE A 267 15.51 6.42 3.70
CA ILE A 267 16.29 5.21 3.47
C ILE A 267 16.55 4.92 2.00
N VAL A 268 17.66 4.23 1.76
CA VAL A 268 17.97 3.60 0.48
C VAL A 268 17.79 2.09 0.64
N GLU A 269 16.66 1.58 0.16
CA GLU A 269 16.29 0.17 0.28
C GLU A 269 16.71 -0.67 -0.94
N ASN A 270 16.82 -1.99 -0.73
CA ASN A 270 17.02 -2.95 -1.82
C ASN A 270 15.67 -3.46 -2.31
N ARG A 271 15.26 -3.07 -3.52
CA ARG A 271 14.03 -3.57 -4.14
C ARG A 271 14.13 -5.03 -4.56
N VAL A 272 13.01 -5.75 -4.54
CA VAL A 272 12.90 -7.14 -5.00
C VAL A 272 13.36 -7.31 -6.44
N VAL A 273 13.16 -6.28 -7.26
CA VAL A 273 13.60 -6.23 -8.67
C VAL A 273 15.12 -6.06 -8.85
N GLY A 274 15.90 -6.02 -7.75
CA GLY A 274 17.36 -6.03 -7.77
C GLY A 274 18.02 -4.66 -7.92
N MET A 275 17.29 -3.57 -7.70
CA MET A 275 17.83 -2.21 -7.71
C MET A 275 17.67 -1.52 -6.36
N LYS A 276 18.50 -0.53 -6.10
CA LYS A 276 18.35 0.35 -4.93
C LYS A 276 17.38 1.48 -5.26
N SER A 277 16.64 1.92 -4.24
CA SER A 277 15.74 3.06 -4.34
C SER A 277 15.72 3.83 -3.05
N ARG A 278 15.82 5.15 -3.13
CA ARG A 278 15.61 6.02 -1.98
C ARG A 278 14.13 6.38 -1.88
N GLY A 279 13.61 6.33 -0.66
CA GLY A 279 12.28 6.79 -0.32
C GLY A 279 12.25 7.40 1.06
N VAL A 280 11.36 8.37 1.25
CA VAL A 280 11.03 8.89 2.58
C VAL A 280 9.69 8.32 3.00
N TYR A 281 9.63 7.79 4.20
CA TYR A 281 8.44 7.18 4.76
C TYR A 281 7.99 7.92 6.00
N GLU A 282 6.68 8.15 6.11
CA GLU A 282 6.04 8.64 7.32
C GLU A 282 5.17 7.52 7.90
N THR A 283 5.54 7.00 9.07
CA THR A 283 4.79 5.94 9.77
C THR A 283 4.69 6.26 11.25
N PRO A 284 4.09 7.40 11.64
CA PRO A 284 4.14 7.88 13.01
C PRO A 284 3.47 6.93 14.01
N GLY A 285 2.25 6.50 13.74
CA GLY A 285 1.53 5.56 14.61
C GLY A 285 2.16 4.18 14.67
N GLY A 286 2.66 3.70 13.53
CA GLY A 286 3.34 2.42 13.44
C GLY A 286 4.62 2.38 14.25
N THR A 287 5.39 3.46 14.23
CA THR A 287 6.63 3.59 15.02
C THR A 287 6.34 3.54 16.51
N ILE A 288 5.33 4.29 16.99
CA ILE A 288 4.92 4.26 18.41
C ILE A 288 4.44 2.85 18.78
N LEU A 289 3.59 2.24 17.96
CA LEU A 289 2.99 0.95 18.25
C LEU A 289 4.01 -0.18 18.32
N LEU A 290 4.95 -0.23 17.36
CA LEU A 290 6.04 -1.21 17.36
C LEU A 290 7.00 -1.00 18.54
N ALA A 291 7.32 0.25 18.88
CA ALA A 291 8.15 0.54 20.04
C ALA A 291 7.47 0.06 21.35
N ALA A 292 6.19 0.33 21.53
CA ALA A 292 5.44 -0.11 22.71
C ALA A 292 5.32 -1.64 22.76
N HIS A 293 5.00 -2.29 21.64
CA HIS A 293 4.87 -3.75 21.55
C HIS A 293 6.21 -4.45 21.82
N LYS A 294 7.30 -3.95 21.25
CA LYS A 294 8.64 -4.49 21.49
C LYS A 294 9.04 -4.42 22.97
N GLN A 295 8.78 -3.30 23.64
CA GLN A 295 9.08 -3.15 25.07
C GLN A 295 8.23 -4.07 25.95
N LEU A 296 6.97 -4.30 25.57
CA LEU A 296 6.14 -5.29 26.25
C LEU A 296 6.74 -6.70 26.12
N GLU A 297 7.21 -7.09 24.93
CA GLU A 297 7.85 -8.40 24.72
C GLU A 297 9.16 -8.55 25.49
N GLU A 298 9.97 -7.52 25.57
CA GLU A 298 11.21 -7.51 26.38
C GLU A 298 10.90 -7.77 27.87
N LEU A 299 9.73 -7.36 28.33
CA LEU A 299 9.27 -7.59 29.72
C LEU A 299 8.79 -9.03 29.97
N ILE A 300 8.11 -9.64 28.98
CA ILE A 300 7.36 -10.89 29.19
C ILE A 300 8.01 -12.13 28.60
N LEU A 301 8.88 -11.99 27.58
CA LEU A 301 9.52 -13.12 26.92
C LEU A 301 10.92 -13.39 27.52
N ASP A 302 11.25 -14.65 27.66
CA ASP A 302 12.60 -15.05 28.05
C ASP A 302 13.63 -14.80 26.92
N ARG A 303 14.91 -14.81 27.28
CA ARG A 303 16.03 -14.50 26.39
C ARG A 303 16.03 -15.35 25.11
N ASP A 304 15.82 -16.64 25.23
CA ASP A 304 15.96 -17.57 24.11
C ASP A 304 14.77 -17.46 23.18
N THR A 305 13.56 -17.23 23.71
CA THR A 305 12.34 -16.93 22.95
C THR A 305 12.47 -15.62 22.18
N LEU A 306 12.98 -14.55 22.81
CA LEU A 306 13.22 -13.26 22.13
C LEU A 306 14.23 -13.40 20.98
N ALA A 307 15.33 -14.13 21.18
CA ALA A 307 16.35 -14.35 20.16
C ALA A 307 15.78 -15.11 18.95
N PHE A 308 14.99 -16.16 19.20
CA PHE A 308 14.33 -16.92 18.14
C PHE A 308 13.27 -16.09 17.42
N LYS A 309 12.43 -15.37 18.17
CA LYS A 309 11.39 -14.50 17.59
C LYS A 309 12.00 -13.48 16.64
N LYS A 310 13.13 -12.88 16.94
CA LYS A 310 13.81 -11.94 16.05
C LYS A 310 14.12 -12.57 14.68
N THR A 311 14.65 -13.79 14.66
CA THR A 311 14.89 -14.53 13.41
C THR A 311 13.60 -14.77 12.61
N VAL A 312 12.53 -15.11 13.31
CA VAL A 312 11.20 -15.31 12.70
C VAL A 312 10.67 -13.98 12.14
N SER A 313 10.82 -12.88 12.88
CA SER A 313 10.38 -11.53 12.50
C SER A 313 11.07 -11.04 11.23
N ASP A 314 12.39 -11.17 11.17
CA ASP A 314 13.21 -10.78 10.01
C ASP A 314 12.74 -11.54 8.75
N LYS A 315 12.58 -12.88 8.87
CA LYS A 315 12.13 -13.69 7.74
C LYS A 315 10.67 -13.41 7.35
N TYR A 316 9.80 -13.10 8.32
CA TYR A 316 8.43 -12.68 8.05
C TYR A 316 8.42 -11.37 7.27
N ALA A 317 9.21 -10.39 7.69
CA ALA A 317 9.32 -9.09 7.02
C ALA A 317 9.81 -9.22 5.57
N ASP A 318 10.83 -10.06 5.32
CA ASP A 318 11.31 -10.37 3.96
C ASP A 318 10.18 -10.88 3.07
N LEU A 319 9.43 -11.88 3.53
CA LEU A 319 8.35 -12.47 2.73
C LEU A 319 7.22 -11.47 2.44
N VAL A 320 6.89 -10.63 3.42
CA VAL A 320 5.90 -9.56 3.24
C VAL A 320 6.41 -8.53 2.24
N TYR A 321 7.66 -8.09 2.36
CA TYR A 321 8.28 -7.15 1.45
C TYR A 321 8.28 -7.66 0.00
N GLU A 322 8.61 -8.95 -0.18
CA GLU A 322 8.63 -9.64 -1.47
C GLU A 322 7.24 -9.91 -2.06
N GLY A 323 6.15 -9.59 -1.35
CA GLY A 323 4.78 -9.83 -1.80
C GLY A 323 4.29 -11.27 -1.60
N LYS A 324 5.00 -12.09 -0.84
CA LYS A 324 4.68 -13.51 -0.60
C LYS A 324 3.68 -13.70 0.55
N TRP A 325 2.60 -12.88 0.57
CA TRP A 325 1.61 -12.91 1.65
C TRP A 325 0.88 -14.25 1.76
N PHE A 326 0.45 -14.82 0.66
CA PHE A 326 -0.32 -16.06 0.62
C PHE A 326 0.56 -17.31 0.50
N CYS A 327 1.84 -17.27 0.89
CA CYS A 327 2.68 -18.46 0.87
C CYS A 327 2.65 -19.19 2.23
N PRO A 328 2.75 -20.55 2.22
CA PRO A 328 2.69 -21.36 3.44
C PRO A 328 3.76 -20.99 4.48
N LEU A 329 4.96 -20.58 4.04
CA LEU A 329 6.02 -20.20 4.97
C LEU A 329 5.65 -18.93 5.77
N ARG A 330 5.08 -17.92 5.11
CA ARG A 330 4.65 -16.70 5.81
C ARG A 330 3.55 -17.04 6.85
N GLU A 331 2.60 -17.93 6.50
CA GLU A 331 1.56 -18.37 7.42
C GLU A 331 2.12 -19.12 8.64
N ALA A 332 3.10 -19.99 8.42
CA ALA A 332 3.78 -20.70 9.50
C ALA A 332 4.52 -19.74 10.44
N LEU A 333 5.23 -18.74 9.87
CA LEU A 333 5.92 -17.71 10.66
C LEU A 333 4.93 -16.85 11.44
N GLN A 334 3.80 -16.46 10.82
CA GLN A 334 2.73 -15.74 11.53
C GLN A 334 2.15 -16.56 12.68
N ALA A 335 1.87 -17.83 12.50
CA ALA A 335 1.39 -18.71 13.56
C ALA A 335 2.38 -18.78 14.72
N THR A 336 3.69 -18.79 14.43
CA THR A 336 4.76 -18.76 15.43
C THR A 336 4.74 -17.44 16.22
N THR A 337 4.66 -16.29 15.55
CA THR A 337 4.62 -14.99 16.24
C THR A 337 3.35 -14.81 17.07
N LEU A 338 2.20 -15.30 16.57
CA LEU A 338 0.94 -15.30 17.31
C LEU A 338 0.99 -16.18 18.57
N PHE A 339 1.75 -17.26 18.54
CA PHE A 339 1.96 -18.10 19.74
C PHE A 339 2.65 -17.33 20.85
N PHE A 340 3.68 -16.57 20.55
CA PHE A 340 4.41 -15.76 21.54
C PHE A 340 3.59 -14.58 22.10
N SER A 341 2.61 -14.11 21.36
CA SER A 341 1.73 -12.98 21.78
C SER A 341 0.52 -13.41 22.63
N ARG A 342 0.43 -14.68 23.03
CA ARG A 342 -0.71 -15.20 23.85
C ARG A 342 -0.57 -14.95 25.35
N SER A 343 0.60 -14.50 25.79
CA SER A 343 0.94 -14.22 27.18
C SER A 343 0.30 -12.94 27.69
#